data_b8e2d8748d4e57147b676b9ea2d1abab
#
_entry.id   b8e2d8748d4e57147b676b9ea2d1abab
#
_cell.length_a   1.000
_cell.length_b   1.000
_cell.length_c   1.000
_cell.angle_alpha   90.00
_cell.angle_beta   90.00
_cell.angle_gamma   90.00
#
_symmetry.space_group_name_H-M   'P 1'
#
loop_
_entity.id
_entity.type
_entity.pdbx_description
1 polymer ?
#
loop_
_entity_poly.entity_id
_entity_poly.type
_entity_poly.pdbx_seq_one_letter_code
_entity_poly.pdbx_strand_id
1 'polypeptide(L)'
;MDSLPRNSPPRNSPPLNAPGQSPVAATLPLAAADRRGEWWKRRSALVAAAVFFVAMAWPFLRRGENSEFVVCYLRAARRLQAREIIHRDEPTAYAYPPAMAMLAMPLAQLPDETALVVWYLVNVVATSVVVAGAWRLLGGPPLTRLQGRWVAVFWLGVLLAFRFASAPLENQQFDVVIAALLVAGCLCLRRGRDLGGAVWLGAAAAMKCTPLLFAPYLAWRGRFKSACVLALVAMVLNRLPDFFWPQAGGLSYLGDWCGTFLAKVGRSAPGVWDSDLVLNQSLSGLVNRFAQSGLPGSAGPLPSGLAALSPETVAWIRCWTYGTSVALLALTAWRFGRPGQPWRAAGADARGDRDAGSSQIGLEAAALACLMLLLSPMSSKAHYVVLVLPCIAFARAYIERRDAWLRILLPVLLLTGPLTSKGLTGKALGDLTLAWGFPTWFALGLLLAVWRLLPAKQTETTAAGPLAGRVGRAA
;
A
#
# COMPACT_ATOMS: atom_id res chain seq x y z
N MET A 1 -5.67 3.91 -81.88
CA MET A 1 -4.35 3.32 -82.22
C MET A 1 -3.92 2.65 -80.96
N ASP A 2 -4.22 1.43 -80.88
CA ASP A 2 -3.42 0.19 -80.84
C ASP A 2 -2.89 -0.08 -79.43
N SER A 3 -3.00 -1.17 -78.83
CA SER A 3 -3.61 -2.52 -79.00
C SER A 3 -3.12 -3.33 -77.80
N LEU A 4 -4.01 -4.11 -77.23
CA LEU A 4 -3.75 -5.17 -76.25
C LEU A 4 -2.82 -6.26 -76.83
N PRO A 5 -2.21 -7.13 -76.03
CA PRO A 5 -2.97 -8.35 -75.73
C PRO A 5 -2.86 -8.94 -74.29
N ARG A 6 -3.89 -9.71 -73.98
CA ARG A 6 -4.06 -10.65 -72.92
C ARG A 6 -3.09 -11.84 -73.02
N ASN A 7 -2.61 -12.34 -71.85
CA ASN A 7 -2.17 -13.73 -71.71
C ASN A 7 -2.71 -14.31 -70.40
N SER A 8 -3.52 -15.36 -70.58
CA SER A 8 -4.07 -16.21 -69.49
C SER A 8 -3.10 -17.41 -69.30
N PRO A 9 -2.87 -17.88 -68.05
CA PRO A 9 -2.21 -19.12 -67.81
C PRO A 9 -3.18 -20.31 -67.80
N PRO A 10 -2.69 -21.54 -68.02
CA PRO A 10 -3.53 -22.73 -68.27
C PRO A 10 -4.05 -23.38 -66.98
N ARG A 11 -5.24 -23.95 -67.09
CA ARG A 11 -5.87 -24.86 -66.13
C ARG A 11 -5.10 -26.18 -66.08
N ASN A 12 -4.67 -26.58 -64.88
CA ASN A 12 -4.30 -27.99 -64.62
C ASN A 12 -5.39 -28.64 -63.76
N SER A 13 -5.93 -29.72 -64.27
CA SER A 13 -6.94 -30.57 -63.66
C SER A 13 -6.30 -31.46 -62.56
N PRO A 14 -7.07 -31.86 -61.52
CA PRO A 14 -6.55 -32.74 -60.49
C PRO A 14 -6.65 -34.23 -60.91
N PRO A 15 -5.74 -35.09 -60.43
CA PRO A 15 -5.86 -36.52 -60.62
C PRO A 15 -6.82 -37.16 -59.62
N LEU A 16 -7.59 -38.10 -60.13
CA LEU A 16 -8.51 -38.98 -59.42
C LEU A 16 -7.78 -40.13 -58.72
N ASN A 17 -8.35 -40.49 -57.53
CA ASN A 17 -8.29 -41.82 -56.90
C ASN A 17 -7.05 -42.28 -56.16
N ALA A 18 -7.20 -42.35 -54.81
CA ALA A 18 -6.71 -43.48 -54.03
C ALA A 18 -7.70 -43.84 -52.90
N PRO A 19 -8.11 -45.12 -52.74
CA PRO A 19 -8.99 -45.57 -51.67
C PRO A 19 -8.16 -45.96 -50.44
N GLY A 20 -8.65 -45.61 -49.26
CA GLY A 20 -8.00 -46.05 -48.00
C GLY A 20 -8.38 -45.17 -46.82
N GLN A 21 -9.66 -44.98 -46.53
CA GLN A 21 -10.08 -44.42 -45.28
C GLN A 21 -10.08 -45.50 -44.19
N SER A 22 -9.01 -45.49 -43.36
CA SER A 22 -9.04 -46.17 -42.08
C SER A 22 -10.04 -45.49 -41.13
N PRO A 23 -10.70 -46.22 -40.22
CA PRO A 23 -11.72 -45.67 -39.36
C PRO A 23 -11.11 -44.62 -38.41
N VAL A 24 -11.66 -43.44 -38.45
CA VAL A 24 -11.40 -42.35 -37.49
C VAL A 24 -11.71 -42.88 -36.10
N ALA A 25 -10.68 -43.28 -35.35
CA ALA A 25 -10.81 -43.49 -33.93
C ALA A 25 -11.33 -42.21 -33.31
N ALA A 26 -12.51 -42.31 -32.75
CA ALA A 26 -13.13 -41.23 -32.01
C ALA A 26 -12.21 -40.85 -30.84
N THR A 27 -11.36 -39.87 -31.04
CA THR A 27 -10.63 -39.20 -29.96
C THR A 27 -11.63 -38.43 -29.14
N LEU A 28 -12.18 -39.11 -28.12
CA LEU A 28 -12.97 -38.51 -27.07
C LEU A 28 -12.20 -37.33 -26.44
N PRO A 29 -12.88 -36.26 -26.01
CA PRO A 29 -12.31 -34.95 -25.84
C PRO A 29 -11.50 -34.84 -24.54
N LEU A 30 -10.21 -35.10 -24.58
CA LEU A 30 -9.23 -34.62 -23.61
C LEU A 30 -9.29 -33.08 -23.43
N ALA A 31 -9.85 -32.37 -24.42
CA ALA A 31 -10.06 -30.94 -24.42
C ALA A 31 -11.12 -30.43 -23.43
N ALA A 32 -11.98 -31.29 -22.85
CA ALA A 32 -12.99 -30.85 -21.87
C ALA A 32 -12.45 -30.87 -20.44
N ALA A 33 -11.58 -31.81 -20.10
CA ALA A 33 -10.93 -31.86 -18.77
C ALA A 33 -9.94 -30.73 -18.60
N ASP A 34 -9.20 -30.37 -19.66
CA ASP A 34 -8.23 -29.28 -19.64
C ASP A 34 -8.94 -27.90 -19.52
N ARG A 35 -10.09 -27.71 -20.15
CA ARG A 35 -10.92 -26.51 -20.03
C ARG A 35 -11.47 -26.29 -18.60
N ARG A 36 -11.81 -27.35 -17.85
CA ARG A 36 -12.25 -27.24 -16.45
C ARG A 36 -11.10 -26.81 -15.53
N GLY A 37 -9.92 -27.40 -15.68
CA GLY A 37 -8.72 -27.04 -14.92
C GLY A 37 -8.32 -25.58 -15.15
N GLU A 38 -8.41 -25.09 -16.37
CA GLU A 38 -8.16 -23.69 -16.74
C GLU A 38 -9.21 -22.73 -16.15
N TRP A 39 -10.48 -23.12 -16.11
CA TRP A 39 -11.56 -22.32 -15.55
C TRP A 39 -11.37 -22.07 -14.04
N TRP A 40 -11.00 -23.11 -13.28
CA TRP A 40 -10.71 -22.98 -11.84
C TRP A 40 -9.50 -22.11 -11.56
N LYS A 41 -8.42 -22.26 -12.30
CA LYS A 41 -7.22 -21.38 -12.18
C LYS A 41 -7.57 -19.92 -12.41
N ARG A 42 -8.42 -19.64 -13.39
CA ARG A 42 -8.86 -18.27 -13.73
C ARG A 42 -9.75 -17.62 -12.66
N ARG A 43 -10.51 -18.40 -11.91
CA ARG A 43 -11.47 -17.93 -10.91
C ARG A 43 -11.01 -18.12 -9.46
N SER A 44 -9.91 -18.82 -9.23
CA SER A 44 -9.40 -19.12 -7.88
C SER A 44 -9.24 -17.87 -7.00
N ALA A 45 -8.76 -16.76 -7.56
CA ALA A 45 -8.61 -15.50 -6.83
C ALA A 45 -9.97 -14.92 -6.38
N LEU A 46 -10.99 -14.99 -7.22
CA LEU A 46 -12.35 -14.51 -6.88
C LEU A 46 -13.02 -15.41 -5.84
N VAL A 47 -12.88 -16.72 -5.99
CA VAL A 47 -13.42 -17.70 -5.02
C VAL A 47 -12.73 -17.52 -3.67
N ALA A 48 -11.39 -17.39 -3.66
CA ALA A 48 -10.65 -17.17 -2.42
C ALA A 48 -11.03 -15.83 -1.76
N ALA A 49 -11.23 -14.77 -2.54
CA ALA A 49 -11.70 -13.48 -2.01
C ALA A 49 -13.10 -13.62 -1.41
N ALA A 50 -14.04 -14.32 -2.07
CA ALA A 50 -15.38 -14.56 -1.54
C ALA A 50 -15.33 -15.35 -0.23
N VAL A 51 -14.57 -16.46 -0.20
CA VAL A 51 -14.38 -17.27 1.03
C VAL A 51 -13.75 -16.43 2.14
N PHE A 52 -12.72 -15.64 1.83
CA PHE A 52 -12.08 -14.77 2.81
C PHE A 52 -13.05 -13.76 3.42
N PHE A 53 -13.84 -13.06 2.59
CA PHE A 53 -14.79 -12.07 3.10
C PHE A 53 -15.93 -12.73 3.89
N VAL A 54 -16.47 -13.87 3.44
CA VAL A 54 -17.48 -14.61 4.21
C VAL A 54 -16.91 -15.04 5.57
N ALA A 55 -15.68 -15.55 5.60
CA ALA A 55 -15.03 -15.93 6.85
C ALA A 55 -14.75 -14.73 7.78
N MET A 56 -14.44 -13.55 7.23
CA MET A 56 -14.18 -12.32 7.99
C MET A 56 -15.46 -11.62 8.46
N ALA A 57 -16.62 -11.89 7.85
CA ALA A 57 -17.88 -11.27 8.25
C ALA A 57 -18.22 -11.57 9.72
N TRP A 58 -18.09 -12.82 10.14
CA TRP A 58 -18.41 -13.22 11.50
C TRP A 58 -17.57 -12.52 12.58
N PRO A 59 -16.22 -12.59 12.57
CA PRO A 59 -15.40 -11.90 13.56
C PRO A 59 -15.56 -10.37 13.52
N PHE A 60 -15.92 -9.80 12.36
CA PHE A 60 -16.19 -8.39 12.23
C PHE A 60 -17.51 -7.98 12.90
N LEU A 61 -18.60 -8.67 12.60
CA LEU A 61 -19.94 -8.27 13.04
C LEU A 61 -20.23 -8.64 14.50
N ARG A 62 -19.66 -9.74 15.03
CA ARG A 62 -19.93 -10.23 16.39
C ARG A 62 -19.52 -9.28 17.52
N ARG A 63 -18.69 -8.27 17.24
CA ARG A 63 -18.25 -7.30 18.26
C ARG A 63 -19.37 -6.34 18.66
N GLY A 64 -20.36 -6.13 17.79
CA GLY A 64 -21.52 -5.28 18.05
C GLY A 64 -21.12 -3.89 18.54
N GLU A 65 -21.75 -3.42 19.60
CA GLU A 65 -21.52 -2.11 20.22
C GLU A 65 -20.09 -1.93 20.78
N ASN A 66 -19.41 -3.03 21.10
CA ASN A 66 -18.02 -3.01 21.59
C ASN A 66 -16.99 -2.94 20.45
N SER A 67 -17.44 -2.72 19.23
CA SER A 67 -16.55 -2.57 18.08
C SER A 67 -15.76 -1.26 18.15
N GLU A 68 -14.49 -1.28 17.73
CA GLU A 68 -13.68 -0.07 17.66
C GLU A 68 -14.34 0.97 16.73
N PHE A 69 -15.05 0.53 15.70
CA PHE A 69 -15.79 1.40 14.82
C PHE A 69 -16.88 2.18 15.56
N VAL A 70 -17.67 1.53 16.41
CA VAL A 70 -18.73 2.18 17.18
C VAL A 70 -18.16 3.06 18.28
N VAL A 71 -17.26 2.51 19.12
CA VAL A 71 -16.77 3.21 20.31
C VAL A 71 -15.79 4.36 19.99
N CYS A 72 -15.14 4.32 18.83
CA CYS A 72 -14.18 5.35 18.44
C CYS A 72 -14.77 6.27 17.36
N TYR A 73 -15.10 5.74 16.19
CA TYR A 73 -15.43 6.58 15.01
C TYR A 73 -16.87 7.10 15.04
N LEU A 74 -17.88 6.24 15.32
CA LEU A 74 -19.27 6.71 15.40
C LEU A 74 -19.48 7.64 16.59
N ARG A 75 -18.82 7.39 17.73
CA ARG A 75 -18.86 8.27 18.89
C ARG A 75 -18.27 9.66 18.55
N ALA A 76 -17.11 9.70 17.89
CA ALA A 76 -16.52 10.96 17.46
C ALA A 76 -17.42 11.71 16.47
N ALA A 77 -18.06 11.01 15.53
CA ALA A 77 -19.02 11.58 14.60
C ALA A 77 -20.25 12.18 15.30
N ARG A 78 -20.82 11.47 16.31
CA ARG A 78 -21.95 11.96 17.11
C ARG A 78 -21.56 13.19 17.95
N ARG A 79 -20.36 13.19 18.55
CA ARG A 79 -19.82 14.38 19.25
C ARG A 79 -19.67 15.58 18.31
N LEU A 80 -19.15 15.33 17.10
CA LEU A 80 -19.04 16.38 16.09
C LEU A 80 -20.40 16.99 15.75
N GLN A 81 -21.44 16.15 15.56
CA GLN A 81 -22.83 16.64 15.35
C GLN A 81 -23.36 17.43 16.52
N ALA A 82 -23.07 17.02 17.75
CA ALA A 82 -23.43 17.71 18.96
C ALA A 82 -22.59 18.97 19.25
N ARG A 83 -21.62 19.30 18.36
CA ARG A 83 -20.67 20.42 18.50
C ARG A 83 -19.81 20.33 19.77
N GLU A 84 -19.54 19.09 20.20
CA GLU A 84 -18.72 18.79 21.37
C GLU A 84 -17.25 18.58 20.98
N ILE A 85 -16.36 18.61 21.97
CA ILE A 85 -14.96 18.23 21.83
C ILE A 85 -14.87 16.77 21.41
N ILE A 86 -14.21 16.47 20.26
CA ILE A 86 -14.05 15.12 19.75
C ILE A 86 -12.81 14.40 20.31
N HIS A 87 -11.82 15.14 20.77
CA HIS A 87 -10.53 14.64 21.27
C HIS A 87 -10.47 14.66 22.80
N ARG A 88 -11.38 13.95 23.48
CA ARG A 88 -11.36 13.81 24.94
C ARG A 88 -10.43 12.69 25.36
N ASP A 89 -9.75 12.89 26.52
CA ASP A 89 -8.96 11.85 27.19
C ASP A 89 -9.93 10.82 27.81
N GLU A 90 -10.24 9.78 27.04
CA GLU A 90 -11.01 8.61 27.46
C GLU A 90 -10.24 7.32 27.08
N PRO A 91 -10.58 6.15 27.66
CA PRO A 91 -9.83 4.89 27.40
C PRO A 91 -9.69 4.51 25.93
N THR A 92 -10.54 5.06 25.06
CA THR A 92 -10.54 4.88 23.61
C THR A 92 -10.45 6.24 22.91
N ALA A 93 -9.41 7.02 23.19
CA ALA A 93 -9.23 8.35 22.64
C ALA A 93 -9.24 8.34 21.11
N TYR A 94 -10.09 9.19 20.54
CA TYR A 94 -10.11 9.44 19.11
C TYR A 94 -8.87 10.25 18.69
N ALA A 95 -7.90 9.59 18.08
CA ALA A 95 -6.61 10.20 17.73
C ALA A 95 -6.52 10.72 16.28
N TYR A 96 -7.56 10.54 15.49
CA TYR A 96 -7.59 10.89 14.08
C TYR A 96 -7.90 12.36 13.84
N PRO A 97 -7.49 12.94 12.69
CA PRO A 97 -7.88 14.29 12.30
C PRO A 97 -9.40 14.47 12.18
N PRO A 98 -9.93 15.70 12.30
CA PRO A 98 -11.38 15.96 12.34
C PRO A 98 -12.16 15.47 11.12
N ALA A 99 -11.55 15.50 9.92
CA ALA A 99 -12.17 15.02 8.68
C ALA A 99 -12.67 13.57 8.79
N MET A 100 -12.00 12.73 9.61
CA MET A 100 -12.38 11.34 9.79
C MET A 100 -13.73 11.22 10.53
N ALA A 101 -13.96 12.01 11.58
CA ALA A 101 -15.24 12.06 12.28
C ALA A 101 -16.36 12.53 11.34
N MET A 102 -16.10 13.55 10.52
CA MET A 102 -17.06 14.03 9.51
C MET A 102 -17.43 12.93 8.50
N LEU A 103 -16.46 12.15 8.01
CA LEU A 103 -16.73 11.07 7.07
C LEU A 103 -17.52 9.90 7.68
N ALA A 104 -17.45 9.71 8.99
CA ALA A 104 -18.26 8.72 9.71
C ALA A 104 -19.70 9.19 10.01
N MET A 105 -20.01 10.50 9.88
CA MET A 105 -21.34 11.06 10.24
C MET A 105 -22.53 10.41 9.51
N PRO A 106 -22.48 10.09 8.21
CA PRO A 106 -23.62 9.44 7.57
C PRO A 106 -23.95 8.07 8.22
N LEU A 107 -22.93 7.34 8.69
CA LEU A 107 -23.13 6.07 9.38
C LEU A 107 -23.59 6.25 10.82
N ALA A 108 -23.25 7.36 11.46
CA ALA A 108 -23.68 7.69 12.82
C ALA A 108 -25.18 8.00 12.93
N GLN A 109 -25.89 8.22 11.80
CA GLN A 109 -27.35 8.38 11.72
C GLN A 109 -28.08 7.02 11.74
N LEU A 110 -27.39 5.92 11.48
CA LEU A 110 -27.96 4.59 11.43
C LEU A 110 -27.90 3.93 12.82
N PRO A 111 -28.76 2.94 13.09
CA PRO A 111 -28.56 2.04 14.21
C PRO A 111 -27.19 1.38 14.13
N ASP A 112 -26.51 1.15 15.25
CA ASP A 112 -25.13 0.69 15.31
C ASP A 112 -24.92 -0.63 14.55
N GLU A 113 -25.84 -1.57 14.63
CA GLU A 113 -25.79 -2.83 13.88
C GLU A 113 -25.83 -2.60 12.36
N THR A 114 -26.72 -1.71 11.90
CA THR A 114 -26.82 -1.35 10.47
C THR A 114 -25.56 -0.64 10.01
N ALA A 115 -25.06 0.30 10.80
CA ALA A 115 -23.81 1.01 10.53
C ALA A 115 -22.62 0.03 10.40
N LEU A 116 -22.56 -1.00 11.26
CA LEU A 116 -21.55 -2.05 11.20
C LEU A 116 -21.62 -2.88 9.91
N VAL A 117 -22.82 -3.26 9.48
CA VAL A 117 -23.00 -4.00 8.22
C VAL A 117 -22.54 -3.15 7.03
N VAL A 118 -22.99 -1.88 6.97
CA VAL A 118 -22.56 -0.96 5.90
C VAL A 118 -21.06 -0.76 5.94
N TRP A 119 -20.50 -0.59 7.14
CA TRP A 119 -19.05 -0.44 7.33
C TRP A 119 -18.28 -1.69 6.88
N TYR A 120 -18.81 -2.88 7.15
CA TYR A 120 -18.24 -4.11 6.62
C TYR A 120 -18.18 -4.12 5.10
N LEU A 121 -19.28 -3.77 4.43
CA LEU A 121 -19.32 -3.70 2.97
C LEU A 121 -18.34 -2.67 2.39
N VAL A 122 -18.21 -1.51 3.03
CA VAL A 122 -17.18 -0.51 2.67
C VAL A 122 -15.77 -1.11 2.77
N ASN A 123 -15.48 -1.86 3.82
CA ASN A 123 -14.19 -2.53 4.00
C ASN A 123 -13.94 -3.62 2.95
N VAL A 124 -14.96 -4.38 2.56
CA VAL A 124 -14.88 -5.38 1.47
C VAL A 124 -14.51 -4.71 0.15
N VAL A 125 -15.21 -3.62 -0.19
CA VAL A 125 -14.94 -2.84 -1.42
C VAL A 125 -13.54 -2.25 -1.36
N ALA A 126 -13.17 -1.61 -0.26
CA ALA A 126 -11.86 -0.98 -0.08
C ALA A 126 -10.71 -2.02 -0.19
N THR A 127 -10.84 -3.19 0.46
CA THR A 127 -9.85 -4.27 0.36
C THR A 127 -9.71 -4.76 -1.09
N SER A 128 -10.84 -4.91 -1.79
CA SER A 128 -10.86 -5.31 -3.19
C SER A 128 -10.15 -4.28 -4.08
N VAL A 129 -10.38 -2.98 -3.83
CA VAL A 129 -9.70 -1.88 -4.52
C VAL A 129 -8.19 -1.90 -4.24
N VAL A 130 -7.78 -2.12 -2.99
CA VAL A 130 -6.36 -2.20 -2.62
C VAL A 130 -5.67 -3.33 -3.37
N VAL A 131 -6.21 -4.55 -3.32
CA VAL A 131 -5.61 -5.72 -3.97
C VAL A 131 -5.59 -5.56 -5.50
N ALA A 132 -6.74 -5.28 -6.11
CA ALA A 132 -6.83 -5.15 -7.56
C ALA A 132 -6.05 -3.93 -8.10
N GLY A 133 -6.05 -2.83 -7.35
CA GLY A 133 -5.34 -1.62 -7.73
C GLY A 133 -3.82 -1.76 -7.59
N ALA A 134 -3.32 -2.33 -6.48
CA ALA A 134 -1.91 -2.63 -6.30
C ALA A 134 -1.40 -3.59 -7.37
N TRP A 135 -2.20 -4.64 -7.68
CA TRP A 135 -1.93 -5.57 -8.76
C TRP A 135 -1.76 -4.86 -10.11
N ARG A 136 -2.70 -3.95 -10.45
CA ARG A 136 -2.66 -3.18 -11.69
C ARG A 136 -1.49 -2.18 -11.72
N LEU A 137 -1.19 -1.51 -10.60
CA LEU A 137 -0.06 -0.58 -10.49
C LEU A 137 1.26 -1.24 -10.84
N LEU A 138 1.39 -2.53 -10.55
CA LEU A 138 2.59 -3.32 -10.83
C LEU A 138 2.52 -4.07 -12.16
N GLY A 139 1.57 -3.75 -13.05
CA GLY A 139 1.48 -4.32 -14.39
C GLY A 139 0.91 -5.75 -14.43
N GLY A 140 0.19 -6.18 -13.39
CA GLY A 140 -0.47 -7.47 -13.37
C GLY A 140 -1.62 -7.55 -14.39
N PRO A 141 -1.84 -8.72 -15.04
CA PRO A 141 -2.97 -8.94 -15.95
C PRO A 141 -4.30 -8.88 -15.19
N PRO A 142 -5.45 -8.80 -15.88
CA PRO A 142 -6.75 -8.88 -15.21
C PRO A 142 -6.86 -10.11 -14.31
N LEU A 143 -7.33 -9.94 -13.06
CA LEU A 143 -7.43 -11.03 -12.07
C LEU A 143 -8.31 -12.20 -12.53
N THR A 144 -9.24 -11.92 -13.45
CA THR A 144 -10.06 -12.95 -14.11
C THR A 144 -9.30 -13.80 -15.15
N ARG A 145 -8.05 -13.44 -15.46
CA ARG A 145 -7.21 -14.09 -16.48
C ARG A 145 -5.83 -14.47 -15.92
N LEU A 146 -5.77 -14.84 -14.63
CA LEU A 146 -4.53 -15.29 -14.01
C LEU A 146 -4.07 -16.61 -14.63
N GLN A 147 -2.85 -16.65 -15.16
CA GLN A 147 -2.26 -17.82 -15.82
C GLN A 147 -0.74 -17.88 -15.58
N GLY A 148 -0.20 -19.09 -15.66
CA GLY A 148 1.24 -19.33 -15.58
C GLY A 148 1.89 -18.70 -14.33
N ARG A 149 3.00 -18.00 -14.52
CA ARG A 149 3.76 -17.33 -13.43
C ARG A 149 2.94 -16.33 -12.61
N TRP A 150 1.93 -15.70 -13.20
CA TRP A 150 1.10 -14.70 -12.54
C TRP A 150 0.25 -15.28 -11.41
N VAL A 151 -0.10 -16.58 -11.49
CA VAL A 151 -0.77 -17.29 -10.39
C VAL A 151 0.16 -17.36 -9.17
N ALA A 152 1.43 -17.73 -9.38
CA ALA A 152 2.42 -17.79 -8.30
C ALA A 152 2.72 -16.41 -7.72
N VAL A 153 2.84 -15.37 -8.56
CA VAL A 153 3.03 -13.97 -8.12
C VAL A 153 1.87 -13.52 -7.24
N PHE A 154 0.62 -13.78 -7.68
CA PHE A 154 -0.57 -13.38 -6.94
C PHE A 154 -0.62 -14.06 -5.57
N TRP A 155 -0.50 -15.38 -5.52
CA TRP A 155 -0.62 -16.12 -4.27
C TRP A 155 0.53 -15.86 -3.30
N LEU A 156 1.76 -15.68 -3.79
CA LEU A 156 2.87 -15.26 -2.94
C LEU A 156 2.65 -13.86 -2.38
N GLY A 157 2.18 -12.91 -3.20
CA GLY A 157 1.84 -11.56 -2.75
C GLY A 157 0.74 -11.56 -1.70
N VAL A 158 -0.33 -12.35 -1.91
CA VAL A 158 -1.42 -12.54 -0.95
C VAL A 158 -0.90 -13.16 0.34
N LEU A 159 -0.10 -14.22 0.27
CA LEU A 159 0.46 -14.88 1.46
C LEU A 159 1.26 -13.91 2.32
N LEU A 160 2.13 -13.11 1.72
CA LEU A 160 2.94 -12.13 2.44
C LEU A 160 2.08 -11.00 3.05
N ALA A 161 1.03 -10.57 2.33
CA ALA A 161 0.17 -9.46 2.76
C ALA A 161 -0.98 -9.90 3.68
N PHE A 162 -1.35 -11.18 3.70
CA PHE A 162 -2.58 -11.70 4.32
C PHE A 162 -2.79 -11.22 5.76
N ARG A 163 -1.75 -11.32 6.59
CA ARG A 163 -1.84 -10.92 8.00
C ARG A 163 -2.17 -9.44 8.17
N PHE A 164 -1.62 -8.61 7.33
CA PHE A 164 -1.81 -7.16 7.38
C PHE A 164 -3.08 -6.71 6.65
N ALA A 165 -3.52 -7.46 5.64
CA ALA A 165 -4.79 -7.20 4.96
C ALA A 165 -5.99 -7.60 5.83
N SER A 166 -5.86 -8.62 6.69
CA SER A 166 -6.93 -9.03 7.62
C SER A 166 -7.04 -8.11 8.85
N ALA A 167 -5.94 -7.49 9.28
CA ALA A 167 -5.89 -6.72 10.53
C ALA A 167 -6.90 -5.53 10.59
N PRO A 168 -7.10 -4.72 9.54
CA PRO A 168 -8.13 -3.67 9.56
C PRO A 168 -9.55 -4.23 9.67
N LEU A 169 -9.81 -5.39 9.05
CA LEU A 169 -11.10 -6.07 9.16
C LEU A 169 -11.31 -6.61 10.59
N GLU A 170 -10.30 -7.24 11.19
CA GLU A 170 -10.36 -7.72 12.57
C GLU A 170 -10.60 -6.58 13.56
N ASN A 171 -10.02 -5.41 13.34
CA ASN A 171 -10.09 -4.24 14.21
C ASN A 171 -11.10 -3.18 13.75
N GLN A 172 -11.78 -3.37 12.62
CA GLN A 172 -12.81 -2.48 12.05
C GLN A 172 -12.30 -1.05 11.79
N GLN A 173 -11.02 -0.91 11.42
CA GLN A 173 -10.34 0.37 11.24
C GLN A 173 -10.48 0.91 9.82
N PHE A 174 -10.28 2.24 9.66
CA PHE A 174 -10.32 2.95 8.37
C PHE A 174 -9.08 2.75 7.49
N ASP A 175 -8.05 2.11 7.99
CA ASP A 175 -6.76 2.01 7.28
C ASP A 175 -6.86 1.38 5.90
N VAL A 176 -7.79 0.45 5.69
CA VAL A 176 -8.02 -0.12 4.36
C VAL A 176 -8.65 0.88 3.40
N VAL A 177 -9.50 1.78 3.88
CA VAL A 177 -10.06 2.87 3.06
C VAL A 177 -8.97 3.86 2.67
N ILE A 178 -8.10 4.23 3.62
CA ILE A 178 -6.94 5.08 3.36
C ILE A 178 -6.03 4.43 2.30
N ALA A 179 -5.74 3.13 2.44
CA ALA A 179 -4.95 2.38 1.45
C ALA A 179 -5.63 2.35 0.08
N ALA A 180 -6.96 2.22 0.02
CA ALA A 180 -7.71 2.27 -1.24
C ALA A 180 -7.63 3.64 -1.92
N LEU A 181 -7.73 4.74 -1.16
CA LEU A 181 -7.55 6.10 -1.66
C LEU A 181 -6.12 6.33 -2.19
N LEU A 182 -5.10 5.83 -1.47
CA LEU A 182 -3.70 5.88 -1.92
C LEU A 182 -3.51 5.16 -3.26
N VAL A 183 -4.02 3.95 -3.37
CA VAL A 183 -3.94 3.15 -4.59
C VAL A 183 -4.69 3.84 -5.74
N ALA A 184 -5.89 4.37 -5.48
CA ALA A 184 -6.66 5.13 -6.48
C ALA A 184 -5.90 6.38 -6.94
N GLY A 185 -5.29 7.13 -6.03
CA GLY A 185 -4.43 8.26 -6.32
C GLY A 185 -3.26 7.89 -7.22
N CYS A 186 -2.53 6.82 -6.87
CA CYS A 186 -1.42 6.31 -7.68
C CYS A 186 -1.86 5.82 -9.07
N LEU A 187 -3.04 5.21 -9.19
CA LEU A 187 -3.62 4.82 -10.48
C LEU A 187 -3.98 6.04 -11.35
N CYS A 188 -4.44 7.13 -10.75
CA CYS A 188 -4.67 8.39 -11.45
C CYS A 188 -3.34 8.99 -11.95
N LEU A 189 -2.31 9.04 -11.11
CA LEU A 189 -0.96 9.49 -11.50
C LEU A 189 -0.41 8.65 -12.66
N ARG A 190 -0.56 7.33 -12.60
CA ARG A 190 -0.14 6.42 -13.68
C ARG A 190 -0.83 6.73 -15.01
N ARG A 191 -2.07 7.23 -14.97
CA ARG A 191 -2.85 7.62 -16.17
C ARG A 191 -2.59 9.05 -16.62
N GLY A 192 -1.62 9.76 -16.02
CA GLY A 192 -1.34 11.18 -16.29
C GLY A 192 -2.39 12.14 -15.74
N ARG A 193 -3.29 11.66 -14.87
CA ARG A 193 -4.32 12.49 -14.21
C ARG A 193 -3.78 13.02 -12.88
N ASP A 194 -2.77 13.88 -12.96
CA ASP A 194 -1.98 14.30 -11.80
C ASP A 194 -2.80 15.00 -10.72
N LEU A 195 -3.69 15.92 -11.08
CA LEU A 195 -4.54 16.63 -10.13
C LEU A 195 -5.58 15.70 -9.50
N GLY A 196 -6.19 14.79 -10.29
CA GLY A 196 -7.09 13.78 -9.76
C GLY A 196 -6.38 12.83 -8.80
N GLY A 197 -5.13 12.46 -9.09
CA GLY A 197 -4.28 11.70 -8.18
C GLY A 197 -4.03 12.45 -6.86
N ALA A 198 -3.71 13.74 -6.96
CA ALA A 198 -3.48 14.59 -5.80
C ALA A 198 -4.72 14.74 -4.90
N VAL A 199 -5.92 14.81 -5.48
CA VAL A 199 -7.18 14.86 -4.70
C VAL A 199 -7.38 13.58 -3.90
N TRP A 200 -7.20 12.40 -4.49
CA TRP A 200 -7.31 11.13 -3.78
C TRP A 200 -6.27 10.98 -2.66
N LEU A 201 -5.03 11.36 -2.94
CA LEU A 201 -3.94 11.35 -1.95
C LEU A 201 -4.19 12.36 -0.83
N GLY A 202 -4.74 13.54 -1.15
CA GLY A 202 -5.13 14.56 -0.18
C GLY A 202 -6.28 14.12 0.71
N ALA A 203 -7.28 13.42 0.16
CA ALA A 203 -8.36 12.82 0.93
C ALA A 203 -7.82 11.75 1.91
N ALA A 204 -6.89 10.89 1.46
CA ALA A 204 -6.22 9.95 2.34
C ALA A 204 -5.44 10.67 3.46
N ALA A 205 -4.75 11.76 3.12
CA ALA A 205 -4.00 12.59 4.08
C ALA A 205 -4.89 13.32 5.08
N ALA A 206 -6.10 13.70 4.69
CA ALA A 206 -7.08 14.28 5.59
C ALA A 206 -7.56 13.29 6.66
N MET A 207 -7.67 12.02 6.32
CA MET A 207 -8.07 10.96 7.26
C MET A 207 -6.94 10.57 8.20
N LYS A 208 -5.69 10.63 7.73
CA LYS A 208 -4.48 10.26 8.48
C LYS A 208 -3.27 10.98 7.88
N CYS A 209 -2.48 11.64 8.69
CA CYS A 209 -1.40 12.50 8.19
C CYS A 209 -0.28 11.77 7.41
N THR A 210 -0.09 10.46 7.62
CA THR A 210 1.03 9.74 6.98
C THR A 210 1.04 9.81 5.45
N PRO A 211 -0.08 9.84 4.71
CA PRO A 211 -0.09 10.09 3.26
C PRO A 211 0.42 11.47 2.82
N LEU A 212 0.56 12.45 3.73
CA LEU A 212 1.22 13.73 3.39
C LEU A 212 2.66 13.54 2.87
N LEU A 213 3.28 12.38 3.14
CA LEU A 213 4.58 12.03 2.57
C LEU A 213 4.59 12.03 1.02
N PHE A 214 3.44 11.88 0.40
CA PHE A 214 3.32 12.03 -1.05
C PHE A 214 3.48 13.48 -1.54
N ALA A 215 3.30 14.51 -0.71
CA ALA A 215 3.47 15.90 -1.12
C ALA A 215 4.94 16.22 -1.45
N PRO A 216 5.93 16.01 -0.56
CA PRO A 216 7.34 16.19 -0.92
C PRO A 216 7.80 15.25 -2.04
N TYR A 217 7.24 14.04 -2.15
CA TYR A 217 7.52 13.14 -3.25
C TYR A 217 7.05 13.71 -4.60
N LEU A 218 5.81 14.24 -4.68
CA LEU A 218 5.30 14.86 -5.89
C LEU A 218 6.12 16.10 -6.26
N ALA A 219 6.51 16.92 -5.28
CA ALA A 219 7.41 18.04 -5.49
C ALA A 219 8.78 17.58 -6.02
N TRP A 220 9.35 16.50 -5.45
CA TRP A 220 10.58 15.88 -5.93
C TRP A 220 10.48 15.43 -7.40
N ARG A 221 9.30 14.97 -7.83
CA ARG A 221 9.01 14.60 -9.22
C ARG A 221 8.67 15.80 -10.12
N GLY A 222 8.83 17.05 -9.64
CA GLY A 222 8.48 18.27 -10.37
C GLY A 222 6.99 18.51 -10.52
N ARG A 223 6.15 17.77 -9.78
CA ARG A 223 4.69 17.89 -9.80
C ARG A 223 4.19 18.84 -8.70
N PHE A 224 4.74 20.07 -8.65
CA PHE A 224 4.45 21.04 -7.60
C PHE A 224 2.96 21.36 -7.46
N LYS A 225 2.25 21.56 -8.58
CA LYS A 225 0.78 21.80 -8.55
C LYS A 225 0.04 20.66 -7.84
N SER A 226 0.42 19.41 -8.11
CA SER A 226 -0.19 18.24 -7.46
C SER A 226 0.17 18.15 -5.97
N ALA A 227 1.40 18.49 -5.60
CA ALA A 227 1.81 18.57 -4.20
C ALA A 227 0.98 19.62 -3.43
N CYS A 228 0.79 20.81 -4.00
CA CYS A 228 -0.05 21.86 -3.41
C CYS A 228 -1.53 21.45 -3.33
N VAL A 229 -2.09 20.82 -4.37
CA VAL A 229 -3.48 20.33 -4.36
C VAL A 229 -3.67 19.26 -3.29
N LEU A 230 -2.73 18.32 -3.13
CA LEU A 230 -2.78 17.30 -2.06
C LEU A 230 -2.85 17.98 -0.68
N ALA A 231 -1.93 18.91 -0.40
CA ALA A 231 -1.89 19.61 0.88
C ALA A 231 -3.16 20.46 1.12
N LEU A 232 -3.63 21.15 0.08
CA LEU A 232 -4.86 21.94 0.14
C LEU A 232 -6.08 21.08 0.43
N VAL A 233 -6.26 19.94 -0.26
CA VAL A 233 -7.38 19.03 -0.02
C VAL A 233 -7.34 18.50 1.42
N ALA A 234 -6.16 18.08 1.90
CA ALA A 234 -6.02 17.62 3.28
C ALA A 234 -6.38 18.70 4.29
N MET A 235 -5.95 19.95 4.07
CA MET A 235 -6.27 21.09 4.92
C MET A 235 -7.76 21.44 4.88
N VAL A 236 -8.32 21.58 3.67
CA VAL A 236 -9.73 21.94 3.49
C VAL A 236 -10.65 20.93 4.16
N LEU A 237 -10.46 19.63 3.91
CA LEU A 237 -11.30 18.59 4.51
C LEU A 237 -11.26 18.60 6.04
N ASN A 238 -10.11 18.93 6.64
CA ASN A 238 -9.99 19.02 8.09
C ASN A 238 -10.53 20.36 8.68
N ARG A 239 -10.73 21.38 7.84
CA ARG A 239 -11.37 22.64 8.24
C ARG A 239 -12.89 22.63 8.05
N LEU A 240 -13.43 21.75 7.20
CA LEU A 240 -14.88 21.65 6.98
C LEU A 240 -15.67 21.40 8.27
N PRO A 241 -15.24 20.54 9.22
CA PRO A 241 -15.92 20.38 10.51
C PRO A 241 -16.09 21.70 11.27
N ASP A 242 -15.06 22.53 11.32
CA ASP A 242 -15.12 23.85 11.99
C ASP A 242 -16.15 24.76 11.33
N PHE A 243 -16.34 24.67 10.02
CA PHE A 243 -17.26 25.51 9.27
C PHE A 243 -18.73 25.06 9.44
N PHE A 244 -19.01 23.76 9.34
CA PHE A 244 -20.38 23.24 9.37
C PHE A 244 -20.90 22.98 10.80
N TRP A 245 -20.02 22.60 11.72
CA TRP A 245 -20.36 22.24 13.12
C TRP A 245 -19.43 22.95 14.09
N PRO A 246 -19.41 24.28 14.14
CA PRO A 246 -18.49 25.03 15.01
C PRO A 246 -18.66 24.59 16.45
N GLN A 247 -17.54 24.40 17.16
CA GLN A 247 -17.52 23.98 18.55
C GLN A 247 -18.13 25.07 19.45
N ALA A 248 -18.89 24.65 20.47
CA ALA A 248 -19.57 25.56 21.38
C ALA A 248 -18.61 26.55 22.10
N GLY A 249 -17.36 26.18 22.33
CA GLY A 249 -16.32 27.02 22.94
C GLY A 249 -15.53 27.89 21.98
N GLY A 250 -15.90 27.96 20.69
CA GLY A 250 -15.17 28.73 19.66
C GLY A 250 -13.78 28.17 19.30
N LEU A 251 -13.43 27.00 19.81
CA LEU A 251 -12.19 26.32 19.49
C LEU A 251 -12.29 25.63 18.12
N SER A 252 -11.16 25.55 17.40
CA SER A 252 -11.07 24.81 16.14
C SER A 252 -10.81 23.34 16.44
N TYR A 253 -11.58 22.41 15.83
CA TYR A 253 -11.32 20.96 15.92
C TYR A 253 -9.93 20.61 15.40
N LEU A 254 -9.51 21.23 14.30
CA LEU A 254 -8.17 21.04 13.78
C LEU A 254 -7.09 21.59 14.73
N GLY A 255 -7.34 22.78 15.33
CA GLY A 255 -6.45 23.38 16.32
C GLY A 255 -6.31 22.51 17.57
N ASP A 256 -7.42 21.98 18.08
CA ASP A 256 -7.47 21.06 19.20
C ASP A 256 -6.68 19.76 18.90
N TRP A 257 -6.90 19.15 17.73
CA TRP A 257 -6.14 17.98 17.29
C TRP A 257 -4.65 18.26 17.19
N CYS A 258 -4.25 19.38 16.60
CA CYS A 258 -2.84 19.78 16.52
C CYS A 258 -2.23 19.97 17.90
N GLY A 259 -2.92 20.64 18.83
CA GLY A 259 -2.47 20.85 20.20
C GLY A 259 -2.35 19.55 20.99
N THR A 260 -3.32 18.65 20.82
CA THR A 260 -3.36 17.36 21.56
C THR A 260 -2.35 16.37 21.03
N PHE A 261 -2.20 16.22 19.72
CA PHE A 261 -1.39 15.14 19.12
C PHE A 261 -0.07 15.61 18.50
N LEU A 262 -0.07 16.67 17.68
CA LEU A 262 1.18 17.10 17.02
C LEU A 262 2.13 17.79 18.01
N ALA A 263 1.61 18.61 18.92
CA ALA A 263 2.45 19.27 19.93
C ALA A 263 3.11 18.27 20.88
N LYS A 264 2.45 17.16 21.21
CA LYS A 264 3.02 16.08 22.03
C LYS A 264 4.18 15.37 21.33
N VAL A 265 4.11 15.15 20.01
CA VAL A 265 5.18 14.50 19.22
C VAL A 265 6.51 15.25 19.37
N GLY A 266 6.50 16.59 19.49
CA GLY A 266 7.71 17.39 19.70
C GLY A 266 8.23 17.42 21.14
N ARG A 267 7.37 17.15 22.13
CA ARG A 267 7.70 17.29 23.56
C ARG A 267 8.13 16.00 24.26
N SER A 268 7.56 14.86 23.85
CA SER A 268 7.87 13.54 24.39
C SER A 268 8.95 12.81 23.60
N ALA A 269 9.44 11.67 24.11
CA ALA A 269 10.28 10.79 23.31
C ALA A 269 9.50 10.25 22.10
N PRO A 270 10.11 10.19 20.90
CA PRO A 270 9.45 9.61 19.73
C PRO A 270 8.98 8.18 20.02
N GLY A 271 7.76 7.86 19.58
CA GLY A 271 7.18 6.52 19.74
C GLY A 271 6.56 6.25 21.11
N VAL A 272 6.66 7.18 22.06
CA VAL A 272 5.85 7.14 23.28
C VAL A 272 4.43 7.58 22.94
N TRP A 273 3.52 6.66 23.06
CA TRP A 273 2.09 6.89 22.93
C TRP A 273 1.45 6.35 24.22
N ASP A 274 0.39 6.96 24.71
CA ASP A 274 -0.27 6.56 25.97
C ASP A 274 -0.87 5.13 25.93
N SER A 275 -0.82 4.49 24.77
CA SER A 275 -1.19 3.10 24.58
C SER A 275 0.02 2.17 24.64
N ASP A 276 -0.24 0.90 24.89
CA ASP A 276 0.72 -0.20 24.95
C ASP A 276 1.87 -0.04 23.92
N LEU A 277 3.10 0.11 24.38
CA LEU A 277 4.31 0.24 23.57
C LEU A 277 4.47 -0.90 22.55
N VAL A 278 3.93 -2.08 22.84
CA VAL A 278 3.95 -3.24 21.95
C VAL A 278 3.06 -3.03 20.73
N LEU A 279 1.99 -2.24 20.82
CA LEU A 279 1.14 -1.92 19.68
C LEU A 279 1.82 -1.03 18.66
N ASN A 280 2.76 -0.18 19.10
CA ASN A 280 3.48 0.70 18.19
C ASN A 280 4.58 -0.03 17.43
N GLN A 281 4.32 -0.37 16.19
CA GLN A 281 5.23 -1.08 15.28
C GLN A 281 5.95 -0.13 14.30
N SER A 282 6.00 1.18 14.59
CA SER A 282 6.84 2.12 13.86
C SER A 282 8.31 1.99 14.25
N LEU A 283 9.19 2.62 13.48
CA LEU A 283 10.63 2.69 13.84
C LEU A 283 10.84 3.34 15.21
N SER A 284 10.14 4.44 15.49
CA SER A 284 10.21 5.12 16.79
C SER A 284 9.71 4.23 17.93
N GLY A 285 8.64 3.46 17.72
CA GLY A 285 8.15 2.50 18.70
C GLY A 285 9.13 1.36 18.97
N LEU A 286 9.81 0.87 17.93
CA LEU A 286 10.84 -0.16 18.06
C LEU A 286 12.03 0.37 18.87
N VAL A 287 12.61 1.52 18.49
CA VAL A 287 13.73 2.14 19.19
C VAL A 287 13.39 2.40 20.65
N ASN A 288 12.17 2.89 20.92
CA ASN A 288 11.70 3.17 22.27
C ASN A 288 11.65 1.91 23.14
N ARG A 289 11.07 0.79 22.62
CA ARG A 289 11.05 -0.49 23.34
C ARG A 289 12.43 -1.00 23.69
N PHE A 290 13.37 -0.96 22.75
CA PHE A 290 14.74 -1.41 23.02
C PHE A 290 15.47 -0.51 24.02
N ALA A 291 15.19 0.80 24.00
CA ALA A 291 15.81 1.73 24.95
C ALA A 291 15.29 1.55 26.39
N GLN A 292 14.01 1.17 26.56
CA GLN A 292 13.39 1.06 27.88
C GLN A 292 13.55 -0.33 28.50
N SER A 293 13.43 -1.39 27.73
CA SER A 293 13.39 -2.76 28.26
C SER A 293 14.64 -3.59 28.00
N GLY A 294 15.61 -3.04 27.29
CA GLY A 294 16.71 -3.86 26.77
C GLY A 294 16.19 -4.90 25.76
N LEU A 295 16.69 -6.14 25.83
CA LEU A 295 16.20 -7.21 24.95
C LEU A 295 14.79 -7.65 25.39
N PRO A 296 13.77 -7.59 24.52
CA PRO A 296 12.43 -8.04 24.82
C PRO A 296 12.43 -9.52 25.25
N GLY A 297 11.78 -9.82 26.38
CA GLY A 297 11.70 -11.17 26.95
C GLY A 297 12.68 -11.43 28.10
N SER A 298 13.59 -10.50 28.42
CA SER A 298 14.54 -10.61 29.54
C SER A 298 14.03 -10.01 30.86
N ALA A 299 13.06 -9.15 30.82
CA ALA A 299 12.40 -8.57 32.00
C ALA A 299 10.89 -8.64 31.79
N GLY A 300 10.14 -8.88 32.85
CA GLY A 300 8.68 -9.05 32.86
C GLY A 300 7.85 -8.12 31.99
N PRO A 301 6.52 -8.01 32.18
CA PRO A 301 5.68 -7.20 31.30
C PRO A 301 6.25 -5.79 31.18
N LEU A 302 6.38 -5.29 29.92
CA LEU A 302 6.77 -3.92 29.65
C LEU A 302 5.94 -2.97 30.51
N PRO A 303 6.55 -1.98 31.22
CA PRO A 303 5.80 -1.08 32.07
C PRO A 303 4.65 -0.46 31.29
N SER A 304 3.44 -0.73 31.74
CA SER A 304 2.25 -0.03 31.27
C SER A 304 2.27 1.34 31.94
N GLY A 305 2.76 2.33 31.22
CA GLY A 305 2.80 3.71 31.70
C GLY A 305 4.09 4.39 31.28
N LEU A 306 4.03 5.70 31.11
CA LEU A 306 5.17 6.58 30.90
C LEU A 306 6.03 6.59 32.20
N ALA A 307 6.86 5.58 32.39
CA ALA A 307 7.97 5.75 33.33
C ALA A 307 8.76 6.98 32.89
N ALA A 308 9.05 7.89 33.83
CA ALA A 308 9.85 9.08 33.54
C ALA A 308 11.21 8.62 33.02
N LEU A 309 11.41 8.69 31.69
CA LEU A 309 12.69 8.34 31.07
C LEU A 309 13.73 9.39 31.47
N SER A 310 14.95 8.95 31.73
CA SER A 310 16.04 9.90 31.93
C SER A 310 16.24 10.78 30.68
N PRO A 311 16.67 12.05 30.86
CA PRO A 311 16.96 12.95 29.73
C PRO A 311 17.93 12.33 28.71
N GLU A 312 18.89 11.55 29.17
CA GLU A 312 19.87 10.85 28.34
C GLU A 312 19.19 9.78 27.46
N THR A 313 18.30 8.96 28.04
CA THR A 313 17.52 7.96 27.31
C THR A 313 16.65 8.62 26.26
N VAL A 314 15.99 9.73 26.60
CA VAL A 314 15.18 10.49 25.62
C VAL A 314 16.05 11.03 24.50
N ALA A 315 17.22 11.58 24.80
CA ALA A 315 18.17 12.07 23.80
C ALA A 315 18.65 10.95 22.88
N TRP A 316 18.96 9.77 23.43
CA TRP A 316 19.36 8.59 22.68
C TRP A 316 18.23 8.13 21.72
N ILE A 317 16.99 8.00 22.22
CA ILE A 317 15.82 7.62 21.41
C ILE A 317 15.62 8.62 20.27
N ARG A 318 15.71 9.93 20.54
CA ARG A 318 15.57 10.99 19.52
C ARG A 318 16.67 10.87 18.46
N CYS A 319 17.92 10.73 18.88
CA CYS A 319 19.06 10.62 17.96
C CYS A 319 18.89 9.45 16.98
N TRP A 320 18.61 8.26 17.49
CA TRP A 320 18.44 7.07 16.67
C TRP A 320 17.19 7.13 15.80
N THR A 321 16.06 7.58 16.33
CA THR A 321 14.81 7.68 15.56
C THR A 321 14.94 8.68 14.43
N TYR A 322 15.38 9.90 14.72
CA TYR A 322 15.47 10.95 13.68
C TYR A 322 16.64 10.69 12.73
N GLY A 323 17.78 10.24 13.23
CA GLY A 323 18.92 9.89 12.39
C GLY A 323 18.60 8.79 11.38
N THR A 324 17.97 7.71 11.84
CA THR A 324 17.54 6.61 10.97
C THR A 324 16.42 7.08 10.01
N SER A 325 15.48 7.91 10.47
CA SER A 325 14.43 8.46 9.61
C SER A 325 15.00 9.32 8.48
N VAL A 326 15.94 10.20 8.79
CA VAL A 326 16.64 11.02 7.78
C VAL A 326 17.41 10.15 6.81
N ALA A 327 18.13 9.13 7.30
CA ALA A 327 18.86 8.19 6.46
C ALA A 327 17.93 7.44 5.51
N LEU A 328 16.79 6.93 5.98
CA LEU A 328 15.80 6.24 5.14
C LEU A 328 15.21 7.16 4.07
N LEU A 329 14.88 8.41 4.44
CA LEU A 329 14.38 9.41 3.49
C LEU A 329 15.43 9.77 2.44
N ALA A 330 16.67 10.04 2.86
CA ALA A 330 17.78 10.39 1.97
C ALA A 330 18.10 9.24 0.99
N LEU A 331 18.19 8.00 1.50
CA LEU A 331 18.42 6.82 0.66
C LEU A 331 17.26 6.60 -0.32
N THR A 332 16.02 6.79 0.10
CA THR A 332 14.86 6.66 -0.79
C THR A 332 14.87 7.75 -1.86
N ALA A 333 15.11 9.00 -1.50
CA ALA A 333 15.23 10.11 -2.44
C ALA A 333 16.37 9.87 -3.45
N TRP A 334 17.52 9.39 -2.97
CA TRP A 334 18.63 8.99 -3.84
C TRP A 334 18.24 7.86 -4.80
N ARG A 335 17.48 6.86 -4.35
CA ARG A 335 16.97 5.76 -5.19
C ARG A 335 15.92 6.22 -6.19
N PHE A 336 15.13 7.23 -5.89
CA PHE A 336 14.19 7.84 -6.84
C PHE A 336 14.89 8.62 -7.97
N GLY A 337 16.15 8.99 -7.82
CA GLY A 337 16.93 9.71 -8.83
C GLY A 337 16.91 11.23 -8.64
N ARG A 338 17.25 11.97 -9.70
CA ARG A 338 17.34 13.43 -9.64
C ARG A 338 15.99 14.12 -9.45
N PRO A 339 15.92 15.24 -8.71
CA PRO A 339 14.71 16.05 -8.62
C PRO A 339 14.23 16.51 -10.01
N GLY A 340 12.92 16.65 -10.18
CA GLY A 340 12.32 17.13 -11.43
C GLY A 340 12.28 16.09 -12.55
N GLN A 341 12.89 14.93 -12.40
CA GLN A 341 12.79 13.88 -13.42
C GLN A 341 11.37 13.33 -13.49
N PRO A 342 10.70 13.40 -14.66
CA PRO A 342 9.41 12.76 -14.85
C PRO A 342 9.56 11.25 -14.75
N TRP A 343 8.46 10.57 -14.43
CA TRP A 343 8.42 9.11 -14.57
C TRP A 343 8.72 8.73 -16.01
N ARG A 344 9.48 7.69 -16.22
CA ARG A 344 9.73 7.18 -17.57
C ARG A 344 8.42 6.94 -18.28
N ALA A 345 8.24 7.48 -19.48
CA ALA A 345 7.05 7.24 -20.27
C ALA A 345 6.93 5.74 -20.58
N ALA A 346 5.74 5.20 -20.42
CA ALA A 346 5.45 3.85 -20.90
C ALA A 346 5.65 3.85 -22.42
N GLY A 347 6.72 3.20 -22.90
CA GLY A 347 6.99 3.10 -24.33
C GLY A 347 8.30 3.71 -24.82
N ALA A 348 9.15 4.25 -23.92
CA ALA A 348 10.44 4.84 -24.33
C ALA A 348 11.55 3.82 -24.65
N ASP A 349 11.34 2.55 -24.33
CA ASP A 349 12.30 1.50 -24.67
C ASP A 349 12.00 0.93 -26.06
N ALA A 350 13.03 0.85 -26.92
CA ALA A 350 12.99 0.34 -28.30
C ALA A 350 12.45 -1.11 -28.43
N ARG A 351 12.03 -1.73 -27.34
CA ARG A 351 11.45 -3.08 -27.25
C ARG A 351 9.93 -3.11 -27.08
N GLY A 352 9.24 -1.95 -27.19
CA GLY A 352 7.78 -1.91 -27.16
C GLY A 352 7.14 -2.24 -25.81
N ASP A 353 7.89 -2.29 -24.72
CA ASP A 353 7.37 -2.60 -23.38
C ASP A 353 6.67 -1.35 -22.77
N ARG A 354 5.38 -1.22 -23.10
CA ARG A 354 4.51 -0.18 -22.55
C ARG A 354 4.34 -0.25 -21.02
N ASP A 355 4.83 -1.31 -20.38
CA ASP A 355 4.65 -1.57 -18.95
C ASP A 355 5.82 -1.04 -18.08
N ALA A 356 6.99 -0.70 -18.66
CA ALA A 356 8.16 -0.30 -17.89
C ALA A 356 7.95 0.98 -17.06
N GLY A 357 7.37 2.03 -17.66
CA GLY A 357 7.08 3.29 -16.94
C GLY A 357 5.94 3.16 -15.92
N SER A 358 4.98 2.27 -16.17
CA SER A 358 3.86 2.03 -15.26
C SER A 358 4.27 1.31 -13.98
N SER A 359 5.32 0.50 -14.01
CA SER A 359 5.84 -0.18 -12.83
C SER A 359 6.65 0.76 -11.92
N GLN A 360 7.25 1.84 -12.46
CA GLN A 360 8.04 2.79 -11.66
C GLN A 360 7.19 3.49 -10.60
N ILE A 361 6.02 4.06 -10.97
CA ILE A 361 5.11 4.71 -10.01
C ILE A 361 4.68 3.70 -8.94
N GLY A 362 4.39 2.45 -9.34
CA GLY A 362 4.02 1.39 -8.40
C GLY A 362 5.13 1.07 -7.40
N LEU A 363 6.38 1.00 -7.86
CA LEU A 363 7.54 0.73 -6.99
C LEU A 363 7.85 1.91 -6.06
N GLU A 364 7.76 3.15 -6.57
CA GLU A 364 7.97 4.34 -5.75
C GLU A 364 6.87 4.51 -4.69
N ALA A 365 5.61 4.26 -5.07
CA ALA A 365 4.48 4.21 -4.12
C ALA A 365 4.66 3.08 -3.08
N ALA A 366 5.22 1.92 -3.48
CA ALA A 366 5.54 0.84 -2.55
C ALA A 366 6.61 1.25 -1.53
N ALA A 367 7.66 1.99 -1.95
CA ALA A 367 8.65 2.55 -1.03
C ALA A 367 8.02 3.57 -0.07
N LEU A 368 7.17 4.46 -0.58
CA LEU A 368 6.45 5.44 0.26
C LEU A 368 5.51 4.75 1.25
N ALA A 369 4.83 3.67 0.86
CA ALA A 369 4.00 2.88 1.76
C ALA A 369 4.79 2.29 2.94
N CYS A 370 6.01 1.78 2.68
CA CYS A 370 6.90 1.33 3.75
C CYS A 370 7.34 2.51 4.64
N LEU A 371 7.74 3.63 4.05
CA LEU A 371 8.16 4.82 4.81
C LEU A 371 7.04 5.41 5.65
N MET A 372 5.80 5.43 5.16
CA MET A 372 4.63 5.89 5.93
C MET A 372 4.48 5.15 7.26
N LEU A 373 4.78 3.86 7.29
CA LEU A 373 4.71 3.03 8.50
C LEU A 373 5.92 3.24 9.41
N LEU A 374 7.10 3.25 8.81
CA LEU A 374 8.37 3.35 9.54
C LEU A 374 8.55 4.71 10.21
N LEU A 375 8.19 5.80 9.50
CA LEU A 375 8.36 7.19 9.95
C LEU A 375 7.17 7.71 10.76
N SER A 376 6.07 6.97 10.83
CA SER A 376 4.90 7.35 11.64
C SER A 376 5.28 7.38 13.13
N PRO A 377 4.76 8.33 13.91
CA PRO A 377 4.92 8.29 15.36
C PRO A 377 4.21 7.09 15.99
N MET A 378 3.17 6.57 15.34
CA MET A 378 2.41 5.40 15.76
C MET A 378 2.00 4.57 14.55
N SER A 379 2.35 3.28 14.53
CA SER A 379 1.92 2.32 13.53
C SER A 379 1.49 1.00 14.18
N SER A 380 0.19 0.71 14.16
CA SER A 380 -0.34 -0.60 14.58
C SER A 380 -0.41 -1.58 13.39
N LYS A 381 -0.66 -2.85 13.66
CA LYS A 381 -0.78 -3.89 12.61
C LYS A 381 -1.81 -3.57 11.52
N ALA A 382 -2.90 -2.89 11.84
CA ALA A 382 -3.92 -2.53 10.86
C ALA A 382 -3.41 -1.50 9.84
N HIS A 383 -2.52 -0.60 10.26
CA HIS A 383 -1.88 0.37 9.36
C HIS A 383 -1.06 -0.31 8.26
N TYR A 384 -0.58 -1.53 8.51
CA TYR A 384 0.27 -2.29 7.60
C TYR A 384 -0.44 -2.81 6.34
N VAL A 385 -1.75 -2.60 6.21
CA VAL A 385 -2.51 -2.95 4.99
C VAL A 385 -1.95 -2.26 3.74
N VAL A 386 -1.32 -1.11 3.85
CA VAL A 386 -0.64 -0.41 2.75
C VAL A 386 0.51 -1.25 2.15
N LEU A 387 1.03 -2.24 2.90
CA LEU A 387 2.08 -3.15 2.42
C LEU A 387 1.60 -4.19 1.41
N VAL A 388 0.32 -4.28 1.11
CA VAL A 388 -0.18 -5.11 -0.01
C VAL A 388 0.57 -4.77 -1.31
N LEU A 389 0.81 -3.48 -1.57
CA LEU A 389 1.52 -3.03 -2.75
C LEU A 389 3.00 -3.51 -2.79
N PRO A 390 3.85 -3.25 -1.78
CA PRO A 390 5.22 -3.77 -1.79
C PRO A 390 5.31 -5.30 -1.68
N CYS A 391 4.35 -6.00 -1.06
CA CYS A 391 4.31 -7.47 -1.06
C CYS A 391 4.12 -8.03 -2.47
N ILE A 392 3.22 -7.46 -3.27
CA ILE A 392 3.02 -7.86 -4.67
C ILE A 392 4.27 -7.51 -5.51
N ALA A 393 4.89 -6.35 -5.27
CA ALA A 393 6.14 -5.96 -5.94
C ALA A 393 7.26 -6.96 -5.67
N PHE A 394 7.43 -7.34 -4.41
CA PHE A 394 8.40 -8.39 -4.01
C PHE A 394 8.09 -9.73 -4.67
N ALA A 395 6.83 -10.20 -4.58
CA ALA A 395 6.41 -11.48 -5.14
C ALA A 395 6.68 -11.55 -6.65
N ARG A 396 6.37 -10.46 -7.39
CA ARG A 396 6.67 -10.36 -8.81
C ARG A 396 8.16 -10.48 -9.08
N ALA A 397 8.97 -9.71 -8.36
CA ALA A 397 10.41 -9.73 -8.55
C ALA A 397 11.04 -11.09 -8.19
N TYR A 398 10.57 -11.72 -7.12
CA TYR A 398 11.02 -13.04 -6.68
C TYR A 398 10.79 -14.11 -7.75
N ILE A 399 9.62 -14.10 -8.37
CA ILE A 399 9.27 -15.08 -9.42
C ILE A 399 9.98 -14.78 -10.75
N GLU A 400 10.14 -13.48 -11.11
CA GLU A 400 10.65 -13.07 -12.42
C GLU A 400 12.18 -12.98 -12.48
N ARG A 401 12.87 -12.53 -11.41
CA ARG A 401 14.29 -12.15 -11.50
C ARG A 401 15.29 -13.20 -11.06
N ARG A 402 14.90 -14.30 -10.41
CA ARG A 402 15.81 -15.35 -9.88
C ARG A 402 17.01 -14.80 -9.08
N ASP A 403 16.86 -13.64 -8.44
CA ASP A 403 17.91 -12.96 -7.68
C ASP A 403 18.16 -13.72 -6.35
N ALA A 404 19.42 -14.12 -6.10
CA ALA A 404 19.79 -14.85 -4.88
C ALA A 404 19.45 -14.07 -3.60
N TRP A 405 19.60 -12.73 -3.61
CA TRP A 405 19.28 -11.90 -2.47
C TRP A 405 17.79 -11.93 -2.12
N LEU A 406 16.90 -11.95 -3.14
CA LEU A 406 15.45 -12.07 -2.90
C LEU A 406 15.09 -13.44 -2.31
N ARG A 407 15.86 -14.50 -2.64
CA ARG A 407 15.67 -15.83 -2.06
C ARG A 407 16.03 -15.87 -0.57
N ILE A 408 17.07 -15.14 -0.16
CA ILE A 408 17.44 -15.00 1.25
C ILE A 408 16.40 -14.17 2.00
N LEU A 409 15.85 -13.13 1.37
CA LEU A 409 14.88 -12.24 2.01
C LEU A 409 13.50 -12.88 2.20
N LEU A 410 13.09 -13.82 1.33
CA LEU A 410 11.78 -14.46 1.43
C LEU A 410 11.52 -15.13 2.79
N PRO A 411 12.39 -16.02 3.31
CA PRO A 411 12.18 -16.62 4.64
C PRO A 411 12.13 -15.58 5.76
N VAL A 412 12.92 -14.50 5.66
CA VAL A 412 12.86 -13.39 6.63
C VAL A 412 11.49 -12.70 6.59
N LEU A 413 10.94 -12.44 5.40
CA LEU A 413 9.62 -11.84 5.26
C LEU A 413 8.51 -12.79 5.72
N LEU A 414 8.61 -14.10 5.46
CA LEU A 414 7.65 -15.09 5.95
C LEU A 414 7.67 -15.18 7.48
N LEU A 415 8.85 -15.11 8.08
CA LEU A 415 9.01 -15.11 9.53
C LEU A 415 8.45 -13.83 10.17
N THR A 416 8.79 -12.68 9.62
CA THR A 416 8.46 -11.38 10.23
C THR A 416 7.07 -10.84 9.87
N GLY A 417 6.40 -11.39 8.88
CA GLY A 417 5.03 -11.03 8.46
C GLY A 417 3.98 -12.02 8.96
N PRO A 418 3.68 -13.09 8.20
CA PRO A 418 2.59 -14.03 8.50
C PRO A 418 2.67 -14.66 9.91
N LEU A 419 3.87 -14.99 10.40
CA LEU A 419 4.06 -15.62 11.72
C LEU A 419 3.80 -14.68 12.91
N THR A 420 3.56 -13.38 12.69
CA THR A 420 3.10 -12.47 13.75
C THR A 420 1.60 -12.61 14.08
N SER A 421 0.92 -13.55 13.43
CA SER A 421 -0.49 -13.82 13.68
C SER A 421 -0.68 -14.64 14.96
N LYS A 422 -1.31 -14.06 15.96
CA LYS A 422 -1.68 -14.79 17.21
C LYS A 422 -2.57 -16.01 16.95
N GLY A 423 -3.33 -16.00 15.86
CA GLY A 423 -4.15 -17.14 15.43
C GLY A 423 -3.35 -18.33 14.90
N LEU A 424 -2.13 -18.09 14.37
CA LEU A 424 -1.23 -19.15 13.89
C LEU A 424 -0.24 -19.61 14.95
N THR A 425 0.32 -18.68 15.71
CA THR A 425 1.45 -18.93 16.63
C THR A 425 1.05 -18.97 18.11
N GLY A 426 -0.21 -18.69 18.41
CA GLY A 426 -0.68 -18.51 19.80
C GLY A 426 -0.35 -17.12 20.37
N LYS A 427 -0.95 -16.83 21.54
CA LYS A 427 -0.83 -15.52 22.16
C LYS A 427 0.61 -15.18 22.58
N ALA A 428 1.28 -16.12 23.25
CA ALA A 428 2.63 -15.87 23.81
C ALA A 428 3.66 -15.55 22.72
N LEU A 429 3.75 -16.39 21.68
CA LEU A 429 4.69 -16.16 20.58
C LEU A 429 4.29 -14.94 19.75
N GLY A 430 2.98 -14.71 19.54
CA GLY A 430 2.49 -13.51 18.87
C GLY A 430 2.84 -12.21 19.61
N ASP A 431 2.77 -12.19 20.94
CA ASP A 431 3.17 -11.04 21.76
C ASP A 431 4.69 -10.84 21.73
N LEU A 432 5.47 -11.93 21.80
CA LEU A 432 6.93 -11.88 21.68
C LEU A 432 7.35 -11.30 20.32
N THR A 433 6.78 -11.76 19.21
CA THR A 433 7.12 -11.25 17.87
C THR A 433 6.79 -9.77 17.71
N LEU A 434 5.71 -9.29 18.35
CA LEU A 434 5.40 -7.86 18.38
C LEU A 434 6.37 -7.07 19.26
N ALA A 435 6.78 -7.61 20.42
CA ALA A 435 7.78 -6.99 21.27
C ALA A 435 9.12 -6.80 20.52
N TRP A 436 9.53 -7.78 19.75
CA TRP A 436 10.71 -7.70 18.87
C TRP A 436 10.53 -6.83 17.63
N GLY A 437 9.32 -6.32 17.38
CA GLY A 437 9.03 -5.42 16.25
C GLY A 437 9.07 -6.12 14.89
N PHE A 438 8.67 -7.38 14.79
CA PHE A 438 8.66 -8.13 13.53
C PHE A 438 7.95 -7.41 12.39
N PRO A 439 6.79 -6.74 12.58
CA PRO A 439 6.20 -5.93 11.53
C PRO A 439 7.13 -4.80 11.05
N THR A 440 7.89 -4.16 11.96
CA THR A 440 8.87 -3.12 11.57
C THR A 440 9.97 -3.71 10.68
N TRP A 441 10.52 -4.88 11.04
CA TRP A 441 11.52 -5.59 10.24
C TRP A 441 10.96 -6.04 8.89
N PHE A 442 9.70 -6.48 8.86
CA PHE A 442 9.00 -6.81 7.63
C PHE A 442 8.93 -5.60 6.68
N ALA A 443 8.51 -4.43 7.19
CA ALA A 443 8.45 -3.21 6.39
C ALA A 443 9.84 -2.75 5.90
N LEU A 444 10.87 -2.86 6.73
CA LEU A 444 12.26 -2.59 6.36
C LEU A 444 12.76 -3.55 5.27
N GLY A 445 12.49 -4.84 5.41
CA GLY A 445 12.85 -5.84 4.42
C GLY A 445 12.19 -5.57 3.07
N LEU A 446 10.90 -5.22 3.06
CA LEU A 446 10.19 -4.82 1.84
C LEU A 446 10.76 -3.53 1.24
N LEU A 447 11.09 -2.53 2.06
CA LEU A 447 11.71 -1.29 1.58
C LEU A 447 13.05 -1.55 0.89
N LEU A 448 13.91 -2.39 1.50
CA LEU A 448 15.18 -2.81 0.90
C LEU A 448 14.97 -3.53 -0.43
N ALA A 449 13.97 -4.44 -0.50
CA ALA A 449 13.59 -5.11 -1.73
C ALA A 449 13.17 -4.10 -2.80
N VAL A 450 12.27 -3.18 -2.46
CA VAL A 450 11.78 -2.16 -3.39
C VAL A 450 12.91 -1.25 -3.87
N TRP A 451 13.83 -0.84 -3.00
CA TRP A 451 15.01 -0.05 -3.42
C TRP A 451 15.87 -0.78 -4.45
N ARG A 452 16.03 -2.11 -4.31
CA ARG A 452 16.76 -2.92 -5.29
C ARG A 452 16.01 -3.07 -6.62
N LEU A 453 14.67 -2.99 -6.59
CA LEU A 453 13.83 -3.08 -7.78
C LEU A 453 13.74 -1.76 -8.54
N LEU A 454 13.95 -0.63 -7.89
CA LEU A 454 13.99 0.67 -8.54
C LEU A 454 15.14 0.71 -9.56
N PRO A 455 14.93 1.29 -10.74
CA PRO A 455 15.95 1.34 -11.79
C PRO A 455 17.21 2.04 -11.27
N ALA A 456 18.37 1.43 -11.51
CA ALA A 456 19.65 2.05 -11.24
C ALA A 456 19.75 3.38 -12.00
N LYS A 457 20.43 4.39 -11.41
CA LYS A 457 20.79 5.61 -12.13
C LYS A 457 21.49 5.21 -13.43
N GLN A 458 20.95 5.57 -14.57
CA GLN A 458 21.76 5.60 -15.79
C GLN A 458 22.82 6.69 -15.56
N THR A 459 24.07 6.28 -15.39
CA THR A 459 25.20 7.15 -15.74
C THR A 459 24.92 7.57 -17.17
N GLU A 460 24.65 8.85 -17.40
CA GLU A 460 24.73 9.44 -18.72
C GLU A 460 26.18 9.18 -19.19
N THR A 461 26.35 8.07 -19.88
CA THR A 461 27.50 7.95 -20.76
C THR A 461 27.23 9.05 -21.77
N THR A 462 27.90 10.18 -21.57
CA THR A 462 28.04 11.23 -22.57
C THR A 462 28.48 10.51 -23.84
N ALA A 463 27.52 10.24 -24.71
CA ALA A 463 27.83 9.91 -26.08
C ALA A 463 28.50 11.20 -26.65
N ALA A 464 29.79 11.29 -26.42
CA ALA A 464 30.65 12.11 -27.27
C ALA A 464 30.42 11.56 -28.67
N GLY A 465 29.47 12.18 -29.38
CA GLY A 465 29.25 11.92 -30.79
C GLY A 465 30.58 12.07 -31.48
N PRO A 466 30.95 11.18 -32.41
CA PRO A 466 32.13 11.37 -33.21
C PRO A 466 31.97 12.71 -33.92
N LEU A 467 32.89 13.65 -33.63
CA LEU A 467 33.13 14.82 -34.44
C LEU A 467 33.43 14.31 -35.85
N ALA A 468 32.38 14.13 -36.65
CA ALA A 468 32.53 13.90 -38.10
C ALA A 468 33.17 15.13 -38.67
N GLY A 469 34.48 15.03 -38.88
CA GLY A 469 35.28 16.02 -39.61
C GLY A 469 34.64 16.30 -40.96
N ARG A 470 34.06 17.48 -41.12
CA ARG A 470 33.87 18.10 -42.43
C ARG A 470 35.23 18.50 -42.95
N VAL A 471 35.89 17.59 -43.63
CA VAL A 471 36.97 17.94 -44.54
C VAL A 471 36.33 18.59 -45.75
N GLY A 472 36.58 19.91 -45.91
CA GLY A 472 36.24 20.65 -47.12
C GLY A 472 36.97 20.04 -48.32
N ARG A 473 36.27 19.86 -49.43
CA ARG A 473 36.85 19.86 -50.78
C ARG A 473 36.48 21.16 -51.42
N ALA A 474 37.53 22.06 -51.50
CA ALA A 474 37.58 23.10 -52.50
C ALA A 474 38.21 22.48 -53.76
N ALA A 475 37.54 22.59 -54.87
CA ALA A 475 38.04 22.77 -56.25
C ALA A 475 36.85 23.04 -57.17
#